data_5ec6c8f0f6e6a3a1c6f1a0fa5c0a69e3
#
_entry.id   5ec6c8f0f6e6a3a1c6f1a0fa5c0a69e3
#
_cell.length_a   1.000
_cell.length_b   1.000
_cell.length_c   1.000
_cell.angle_alpha   90.00
_cell.angle_beta   90.00
_cell.angle_gamma   90.00
#
_symmetry.space_group_name_H-M   'P 1'
#
loop_
_entity.id
_entity.type
_entity.pdbx_description
1 polymer ?
#
loop_
_entity_poly.entity_id
_entity_poly.type
_entity_poly.pdbx_seq_one_letter_code
_entity_poly.pdbx_strand_id
1 'polypeptide(L)'
;MANPVVTFEMENGDIMKAELYPEVAPNTVNNFVSLVKKGFYDGLIFHRVISGFMIQGGDPEGTGIGGPGYSIKGEFAQNGVANNLVHDAGVLSMARAMHPDSAGSQFFIMHKKAPHLDGAYAAFGKITEGMDVVNKIAETATDYSDRPLEKQIMKKVTVETFGEDYPEPETCLLYTSPSPRDA
;
A
#
# COMPACT_ATOMS: atom_id res chain seq x y z
N MET A 1 -12.14 15.65 -13.11
CA MET A 1 -10.75 15.71 -12.68
C MET A 1 -10.16 14.34 -12.70
N ALA A 2 -8.91 14.23 -13.16
CA ALA A 2 -8.27 12.93 -13.27
C ALA A 2 -7.74 12.50 -11.91
N ASN A 3 -7.96 11.24 -11.57
CA ASN A 3 -7.39 10.64 -10.37
C ASN A 3 -5.87 10.46 -10.54
N PRO A 4 -5.10 10.51 -9.47
CA PRO A 4 -3.65 10.31 -9.58
C PRO A 4 -3.32 8.91 -10.03
N VAL A 5 -2.25 8.79 -10.81
CA VAL A 5 -1.75 7.51 -11.32
C VAL A 5 -0.34 7.31 -10.81
N VAL A 6 -0.13 6.19 -10.12
CA VAL A 6 1.19 5.80 -9.60
C VAL A 6 1.81 4.80 -10.53
N THR A 7 3.10 4.98 -10.84
CA THR A 7 3.88 4.04 -11.63
C THR A 7 4.92 3.39 -10.73
N PHE A 8 4.90 2.06 -10.69
CA PHE A 8 5.91 1.26 -10.00
C PHE A 8 6.85 0.68 -11.05
N GLU A 9 8.09 1.13 -11.03
CA GLU A 9 9.12 0.56 -11.90
C GLU A 9 9.94 -0.42 -11.07
N MET A 10 9.89 -1.69 -11.44
CA MET A 10 10.65 -2.73 -10.74
C MET A 10 12.10 -2.73 -11.21
N GLU A 11 12.99 -3.28 -10.41
CA GLU A 11 14.42 -3.28 -10.72
C GLU A 11 14.74 -4.02 -12.02
N ASN A 12 13.93 -5.03 -12.36
CA ASN A 12 14.09 -5.78 -13.60
C ASN A 12 13.50 -5.06 -14.84
N GLY A 13 12.93 -3.86 -14.66
CA GLY A 13 12.34 -3.09 -15.74
C GLY A 13 10.83 -3.27 -15.91
N ASP A 14 10.22 -4.18 -15.18
CA ASP A 14 8.76 -4.38 -15.25
C ASP A 14 8.04 -3.15 -14.69
N ILE A 15 6.89 -2.83 -15.27
CA ILE A 15 6.11 -1.65 -14.89
C ILE A 15 4.70 -2.06 -14.47
N MET A 16 4.24 -1.50 -13.34
CA MET A 16 2.83 -1.56 -12.92
C MET A 16 2.33 -0.13 -12.77
N LYS A 17 1.08 0.12 -13.16
CA LYS A 17 0.44 1.43 -12.93
C LYS A 17 -0.86 1.23 -12.19
N ALA A 18 -1.15 2.15 -11.28
CA ALA A 18 -2.37 2.10 -10.47
C ALA A 18 -3.03 3.47 -10.44
N GLU A 19 -4.34 3.48 -10.56
CA GLU A 19 -5.14 4.67 -10.33
C GLU A 19 -5.55 4.70 -8.87
N LEU A 20 -5.40 5.85 -8.21
CA LEU A 20 -5.81 6.04 -6.82
C LEU A 20 -7.17 6.74 -6.78
N TYR A 21 -7.95 6.47 -5.73
CA TYR A 21 -9.33 6.96 -5.63
C TYR A 21 -9.50 7.90 -4.42
N PRO A 22 -9.22 9.22 -4.60
CA PRO A 22 -9.33 10.17 -3.49
C PRO A 22 -10.73 10.26 -2.89
N GLU A 23 -11.77 10.03 -3.71
CA GLU A 23 -13.14 10.07 -3.22
C GLU A 23 -13.49 8.90 -2.31
N VAL A 24 -12.73 7.81 -2.40
CA VAL A 24 -12.96 6.60 -1.61
C VAL A 24 -12.22 6.68 -0.28
N ALA A 25 -10.96 7.11 -0.31
CA ALA A 25 -10.10 7.15 0.86
C ALA A 25 -9.16 8.36 0.78
N PRO A 26 -9.70 9.57 1.04
CA PRO A 26 -8.96 10.81 0.77
C PRO A 26 -7.66 10.96 1.54
N ASN A 27 -7.66 10.67 2.83
CA ASN A 27 -6.43 10.82 3.62
C ASN A 27 -5.42 9.73 3.28
N THR A 28 -5.88 8.53 2.99
CA THR A 28 -5.02 7.43 2.55
C THR A 28 -4.33 7.78 1.24
N VAL A 29 -5.07 8.35 0.28
CA VAL A 29 -4.48 8.79 -0.99
C VAL A 29 -3.48 9.93 -0.75
N ASN A 30 -3.84 10.91 0.08
CA ASN A 30 -2.90 12.00 0.41
C ASN A 30 -1.60 11.45 0.98
N ASN A 31 -1.70 10.47 1.87
CA ASN A 31 -0.54 9.84 2.48
C ASN A 31 0.31 9.12 1.43
N PHE A 32 -0.31 8.33 0.59
CA PHE A 32 0.42 7.56 -0.42
C PHE A 32 1.11 8.49 -1.41
N VAL A 33 0.41 9.50 -1.90
CA VAL A 33 0.98 10.49 -2.83
C VAL A 33 2.16 11.21 -2.17
N SER A 34 2.01 11.62 -0.90
CA SER A 34 3.08 12.28 -0.15
C SER A 34 4.33 11.41 -0.09
N LEU A 35 4.16 10.14 0.28
CA LEU A 35 5.30 9.21 0.40
C LEU A 35 5.96 8.97 -0.96
N VAL A 36 5.17 8.82 -2.02
CA VAL A 36 5.71 8.63 -3.37
C VAL A 36 6.54 9.85 -3.78
N LYS A 37 6.01 11.05 -3.57
CA LYS A 37 6.71 12.30 -3.94
C LYS A 37 8.01 12.49 -3.19
N LYS A 38 8.11 11.96 -1.98
CA LYS A 38 9.32 12.06 -1.16
C LYS A 38 10.35 10.99 -1.51
N GLY A 39 10.04 10.11 -2.46
CA GLY A 39 10.93 9.01 -2.81
C GLY A 39 10.97 7.91 -1.76
N PHE A 40 10.00 7.87 -0.85
CA PHE A 40 9.99 6.94 0.28
C PHE A 40 10.03 5.47 -0.18
N TYR A 41 9.29 5.16 -1.25
CA TYR A 41 9.18 3.78 -1.72
C TYR A 41 10.32 3.32 -2.62
N ASP A 42 11.18 4.24 -3.07
CA ASP A 42 12.27 3.89 -3.97
C ASP A 42 13.24 2.94 -3.26
N GLY A 43 13.51 1.80 -3.88
CA GLY A 43 14.42 0.80 -3.32
C GLY A 43 13.78 -0.17 -2.33
N LEU A 44 12.51 0.01 -1.99
CA LEU A 44 11.83 -0.89 -1.06
C LEU A 44 11.34 -2.15 -1.78
N ILE A 45 11.12 -3.22 -1.00
CA ILE A 45 10.78 -4.53 -1.56
C ILE A 45 9.34 -4.91 -1.25
N PHE A 46 8.83 -5.88 -2.01
CA PHE A 46 7.65 -6.64 -1.62
C PHE A 46 8.13 -7.77 -0.72
N HIS A 47 8.03 -7.56 0.58
CA HIS A 47 8.62 -8.46 1.57
C HIS A 47 7.74 -9.65 1.94
N ARG A 48 6.45 -9.59 1.59
CA ARG A 48 5.50 -10.65 1.90
C ARG A 48 4.62 -10.89 0.68
N VAL A 49 4.67 -12.11 0.16
CA VAL A 49 3.98 -12.47 -1.09
C VAL A 49 3.27 -13.80 -0.89
N ILE A 50 1.96 -13.82 -1.13
CA ILE A 50 1.17 -15.03 -1.02
C ILE A 50 0.39 -15.21 -2.32
N SER A 51 0.77 -16.22 -3.11
CA SER A 51 0.08 -16.55 -4.35
C SER A 51 -1.38 -16.87 -4.05
N GLY A 52 -2.26 -16.33 -4.86
CA GLY A 52 -3.71 -16.49 -4.66
C GLY A 52 -4.29 -15.50 -3.67
N PHE A 53 -3.48 -14.61 -3.09
CA PHE A 53 -3.93 -13.63 -2.11
C PHE A 53 -3.42 -12.21 -2.46
N MET A 54 -2.18 -11.88 -2.10
CA MET A 54 -1.71 -10.50 -2.29
C MET A 54 -0.18 -10.43 -2.31
N ILE A 55 0.34 -9.26 -2.73
CA ILE A 55 1.75 -8.90 -2.56
C ILE A 55 1.82 -7.65 -1.68
N GLN A 56 2.66 -7.66 -0.67
CA GLN A 56 2.75 -6.59 0.33
C GLN A 56 4.15 -6.00 0.37
N GLY A 57 4.23 -4.68 0.39
CA GLY A 57 5.50 -3.97 0.45
C GLY A 57 5.37 -2.61 1.12
N GLY A 58 6.40 -1.78 0.99
CA GLY A 58 6.37 -0.43 1.51
C GLY A 58 6.92 -0.27 2.92
N ASP A 59 7.57 -1.30 3.46
CA ASP A 59 8.23 -1.22 4.75
C ASP A 59 9.69 -0.85 4.54
N PRO A 60 10.18 0.31 5.05
CA PRO A 60 11.56 0.71 4.86
C PRO A 60 12.56 -0.26 5.47
N GLU A 61 12.14 -1.07 6.44
CA GLU A 61 12.99 -2.09 7.05
C GLU A 61 12.86 -3.46 6.38
N GLY A 62 11.82 -3.66 5.58
CA GLY A 62 11.59 -4.92 4.88
C GLY A 62 11.22 -6.08 5.80
N THR A 63 10.77 -5.81 7.02
CA THR A 63 10.50 -6.84 8.03
C THR A 63 9.02 -7.04 8.33
N GLY A 64 8.19 -6.07 7.94
CA GLY A 64 6.75 -6.08 8.24
C GLY A 64 6.36 -5.19 9.42
N ILE A 65 7.34 -4.61 10.13
CA ILE A 65 7.06 -3.78 11.30
C ILE A 65 7.48 -2.33 11.13
N GLY A 66 8.14 -1.98 10.04
CA GLY A 66 8.60 -0.60 9.82
C GLY A 66 7.53 0.27 9.19
N GLY A 67 7.77 1.57 9.20
CA GLY A 67 6.85 2.53 8.62
C GLY A 67 7.49 3.92 8.54
N PRO A 68 6.67 4.95 8.24
CA PRO A 68 7.17 6.30 7.99
C PRO A 68 7.38 7.13 9.26
N GLY A 69 7.16 6.57 10.44
CA GLY A 69 7.30 7.29 11.71
C GLY A 69 5.99 7.89 12.20
N TYR A 70 4.88 7.59 11.56
CA TYR A 70 3.54 8.03 11.95
C TYR A 70 2.51 7.00 11.47
N SER A 71 1.27 7.14 11.92
CA SER A 71 0.17 6.35 11.38
C SER A 71 -0.97 7.25 10.97
N ILE A 72 -1.93 6.70 10.25
CA ILE A 72 -3.11 7.43 9.77
C ILE A 72 -4.37 6.69 10.16
N LYS A 73 -5.47 7.44 10.22
CA LYS A 73 -6.79 6.85 10.48
C LYS A 73 -7.16 5.87 9.37
N GLY A 74 -7.68 4.73 9.75
CA GLY A 74 -8.14 3.72 8.80
C GLY A 74 -9.45 4.11 8.15
N GLU A 75 -9.43 4.29 6.84
CA GLU A 75 -10.62 4.73 6.08
C GLU A 75 -11.35 3.51 5.53
N PHE A 76 -12.03 2.79 6.41
CA PHE A 76 -12.82 1.60 6.05
C PHE A 76 -14.06 1.50 6.92
N ALA A 77 -15.03 0.72 6.45
CA ALA A 77 -16.37 0.69 7.04
C ALA A 77 -16.39 0.34 8.53
N GLN A 78 -15.60 -0.66 8.94
CA GLN A 78 -15.55 -1.07 10.34
C GLN A 78 -14.97 -0.01 11.26
N ASN A 79 -14.31 0.99 10.69
CA ASN A 79 -13.75 2.12 11.44
C ASN A 79 -14.59 3.40 11.26
N GLY A 80 -15.82 3.26 10.77
CA GLY A 80 -16.76 4.37 10.67
C GLY A 80 -16.60 5.23 9.44
N VAL A 81 -15.84 4.81 8.43
CA VAL A 81 -15.64 5.56 7.20
C VAL A 81 -16.26 4.79 6.04
N ALA A 82 -17.13 5.43 5.27
CA ALA A 82 -17.73 4.79 4.10
C ALA A 82 -16.66 4.51 3.05
N ASN A 83 -16.46 3.24 2.74
CA ASN A 83 -15.52 2.80 1.73
C ASN A 83 -16.06 1.51 1.12
N ASN A 84 -16.62 1.63 -0.07
CA ASN A 84 -17.29 0.51 -0.74
C ASN A 84 -16.40 -0.20 -1.77
N LEU A 85 -15.12 0.14 -1.82
CA LEU A 85 -14.21 -0.52 -2.75
C LEU A 85 -13.92 -1.93 -2.27
N VAL A 86 -14.28 -2.91 -3.09
CA VAL A 86 -14.07 -4.32 -2.75
C VAL A 86 -12.65 -4.75 -3.13
N HIS A 87 -12.15 -5.75 -2.43
CA HIS A 87 -10.77 -6.24 -2.62
C HIS A 87 -10.73 -7.27 -3.77
N ASP A 88 -10.99 -6.79 -4.98
CA ASP A 88 -10.81 -7.58 -6.20
C ASP A 88 -9.34 -7.63 -6.62
N ALA A 89 -9.03 -8.48 -7.58
CA ALA A 89 -7.67 -8.55 -8.13
C ALA A 89 -7.22 -7.17 -8.61
N GLY A 90 -6.00 -6.78 -8.24
CA GLY A 90 -5.41 -5.51 -8.62
C GLY A 90 -5.70 -4.34 -7.69
N VAL A 91 -6.56 -4.50 -6.70
CA VAL A 91 -6.89 -3.42 -5.76
C VAL A 91 -5.71 -3.18 -4.81
N LEU A 92 -5.41 -1.90 -4.58
CA LEU A 92 -4.42 -1.47 -3.58
C LEU A 92 -5.12 -1.17 -2.27
N SER A 93 -4.56 -1.64 -1.16
CA SER A 93 -5.13 -1.44 0.16
C SER A 93 -4.00 -1.27 1.17
N MET A 94 -4.28 -0.60 2.30
CA MET A 94 -3.25 -0.35 3.32
C MET A 94 -3.14 -1.52 4.27
N ALA A 95 -1.91 -1.98 4.46
CA ALA A 95 -1.61 -2.92 5.53
C ALA A 95 -1.60 -2.16 6.86
N ARG A 96 -1.94 -2.86 7.93
CA ARG A 96 -1.97 -2.28 9.28
C ARG A 96 -1.79 -3.36 10.33
N ALA A 97 -1.50 -2.93 11.57
CA ALA A 97 -1.50 -3.81 12.71
C ALA A 97 -2.96 -4.02 13.17
N MET A 98 -3.17 -4.57 14.36
CA MET A 98 -4.51 -4.84 14.87
C MET A 98 -5.32 -3.55 15.07
N HIS A 99 -4.67 -2.48 15.53
CA HIS A 99 -5.36 -1.21 15.75
C HIS A 99 -5.81 -0.63 14.40
N PRO A 100 -7.07 -0.19 14.27
CA PRO A 100 -7.58 0.30 12.99
C PRO A 100 -6.87 1.55 12.46
N ASP A 101 -6.24 2.34 13.33
CA ASP A 101 -5.54 3.56 12.94
C ASP A 101 -4.03 3.39 12.95
N SER A 102 -3.55 2.19 12.61
CA SER A 102 -2.12 1.87 12.67
C SER A 102 -1.42 1.81 11.29
N ALA A 103 -2.13 2.08 10.21
CA ALA A 103 -1.53 2.09 8.89
C ALA A 103 -0.51 3.23 8.77
N GLY A 104 0.56 2.99 8.03
CA GLY A 104 1.59 4.01 7.78
C GLY A 104 2.01 4.02 6.32
N SER A 105 2.97 3.19 5.96
CA SER A 105 3.46 3.14 4.58
C SER A 105 3.25 1.80 3.90
N GLN A 106 3.06 0.72 4.66
CA GLN A 106 2.93 -0.59 4.05
C GLN A 106 1.58 -0.72 3.35
N PHE A 107 1.62 -1.30 2.16
CA PHE A 107 0.42 -1.51 1.36
C PHE A 107 0.49 -2.89 0.71
N PHE A 108 -0.65 -3.35 0.22
CA PHE A 108 -0.67 -4.60 -0.54
C PHE A 108 -1.50 -4.42 -1.80
N ILE A 109 -1.17 -5.23 -2.81
CA ILE A 109 -1.87 -5.27 -4.08
C ILE A 109 -2.49 -6.67 -4.18
N MET A 110 -3.78 -6.74 -4.44
CA MET A 110 -4.48 -8.01 -4.48
C MET A 110 -4.09 -8.80 -5.71
N HIS A 111 -3.71 -10.07 -5.50
CA HIS A 111 -3.50 -11.01 -6.60
C HIS A 111 -4.83 -11.63 -7.00
N LYS A 112 -5.63 -12.02 -6.03
CA LYS A 112 -6.96 -12.59 -6.25
C LYS A 112 -7.95 -11.93 -5.30
N LYS A 113 -9.23 -12.05 -5.61
CA LYS A 113 -10.31 -11.49 -4.80
C LYS A 113 -10.29 -12.06 -3.38
N ALA A 114 -10.47 -11.19 -2.38
CA ALA A 114 -10.52 -11.59 -0.98
C ALA A 114 -11.64 -10.82 -0.25
N PRO A 115 -12.89 -11.29 -0.34
CA PRO A 115 -14.03 -10.57 0.24
C PRO A 115 -13.94 -10.37 1.76
N HIS A 116 -13.20 -11.22 2.47
CA HIS A 116 -13.07 -11.08 3.92
C HIS A 116 -12.31 -9.82 4.34
N LEU A 117 -11.63 -9.16 3.42
CA LEU A 117 -10.95 -7.89 3.70
C LEU A 117 -11.87 -6.68 3.52
N ASP A 118 -12.99 -6.85 2.82
CA ASP A 118 -13.89 -5.73 2.51
C ASP A 118 -14.45 -5.14 3.80
N GLY A 119 -14.39 -3.81 3.92
CA GLY A 119 -14.85 -3.12 5.10
C GLY A 119 -13.90 -3.17 6.29
N ALA A 120 -12.80 -3.91 6.20
CA ALA A 120 -11.84 -4.07 7.30
C ALA A 120 -10.48 -3.47 7.01
N TYR A 121 -10.23 -3.09 5.76
CA TYR A 121 -8.97 -2.48 5.34
C TYR A 121 -9.25 -1.33 4.37
N ALA A 122 -8.37 -0.33 4.36
CA ALA A 122 -8.54 0.88 3.56
C ALA A 122 -8.08 0.66 2.12
N ALA A 123 -8.96 0.14 1.28
CA ALA A 123 -8.71 0.05 -0.15
C ALA A 123 -8.75 1.45 -0.74
N PHE A 124 -7.80 1.78 -1.64
CA PHE A 124 -7.66 3.15 -2.12
C PHE A 124 -7.25 3.29 -3.58
N GLY A 125 -7.10 2.21 -4.30
CA GLY A 125 -6.71 2.27 -5.71
C GLY A 125 -6.79 0.93 -6.39
N LYS A 126 -6.42 0.91 -7.68
CA LYS A 126 -6.48 -0.32 -8.47
C LYS A 126 -5.47 -0.27 -9.60
N ILE A 127 -4.84 -1.42 -9.87
CA ILE A 127 -3.92 -1.56 -11.02
C ILE A 127 -4.69 -1.36 -12.31
N THR A 128 -4.17 -0.50 -13.17
CA THR A 128 -4.72 -0.23 -14.50
C THR A 128 -3.85 -0.81 -15.61
N GLU A 129 -2.55 -0.97 -15.36
CA GLU A 129 -1.61 -1.59 -16.31
C GLU A 129 -0.63 -2.44 -15.51
N GLY A 130 -0.25 -3.59 -16.07
CA GLY A 130 0.77 -4.43 -15.45
C GLY A 130 0.23 -5.46 -14.48
N MET A 131 -1.03 -5.87 -14.61
CA MET A 131 -1.56 -6.94 -13.76
C MET A 131 -0.76 -8.24 -13.96
N ASP A 132 -0.20 -8.45 -15.15
CA ASP A 132 0.69 -9.59 -15.41
C ASP A 132 1.96 -9.50 -14.55
N VAL A 133 2.43 -8.30 -14.25
CA VAL A 133 3.58 -8.10 -13.36
C VAL A 133 3.19 -8.45 -11.92
N VAL A 134 2.00 -8.05 -11.48
CA VAL A 134 1.49 -8.45 -10.16
C VAL A 134 1.43 -9.97 -10.06
N ASN A 135 0.90 -10.63 -11.09
CA ASN A 135 0.82 -12.09 -11.13
C ASN A 135 2.21 -12.72 -11.03
N LYS A 136 3.17 -12.18 -11.76
CA LYS A 136 4.54 -12.70 -11.77
C LYS A 136 5.19 -12.59 -10.38
N ILE A 137 5.01 -11.44 -9.72
CA ILE A 137 5.54 -11.25 -8.37
C ILE A 137 4.84 -12.19 -7.39
N ALA A 138 3.52 -12.33 -7.51
CA ALA A 138 2.73 -13.17 -6.60
C ALA A 138 3.11 -14.64 -6.70
N GLU A 139 3.58 -15.06 -7.86
CA GLU A 139 3.93 -16.46 -8.12
C GLU A 139 5.42 -16.76 -7.98
N THR A 140 6.21 -15.78 -7.53
CA THR A 140 7.63 -16.01 -7.29
C THR A 140 7.83 -17.00 -6.13
N ALA A 141 8.97 -17.69 -6.14
CA ALA A 141 9.29 -18.62 -5.06
C ALA A 141 9.50 -17.86 -3.75
N THR A 142 8.94 -18.38 -2.67
CA THR A 142 9.03 -17.77 -1.35
C THR A 142 9.52 -18.79 -0.33
N ASP A 143 9.98 -18.30 0.81
CA ASP A 143 10.31 -19.17 1.93
C ASP A 143 9.05 -19.44 2.78
N TYR A 144 9.22 -20.17 3.89
CA TYR A 144 8.08 -20.53 4.73
C TYR A 144 7.45 -19.35 5.45
N SER A 145 8.08 -18.17 5.40
CA SER A 145 7.53 -16.92 5.96
C SER A 145 6.89 -16.05 4.89
N ASP A 146 6.67 -16.59 3.70
CA ASP A 146 6.08 -15.87 2.55
C ASP A 146 6.98 -14.74 2.03
N ARG A 147 8.26 -14.81 2.29
CA ARG A 147 9.23 -13.85 1.82
C ARG A 147 9.82 -14.34 0.51
N PRO A 148 9.82 -13.53 -0.56
CA PRO A 148 10.42 -13.94 -1.83
C PRO A 148 11.89 -14.32 -1.67
N LEU A 149 12.28 -15.44 -2.29
CA LEU A 149 13.69 -15.88 -2.26
C LEU A 149 14.57 -14.90 -3.01
N GLU A 150 14.07 -14.32 -4.10
CA GLU A 150 14.73 -13.23 -4.81
C GLU A 150 14.01 -11.93 -4.50
N LYS A 151 14.76 -10.91 -4.11
CA LYS A 151 14.16 -9.63 -3.74
C LYS A 151 13.37 -9.02 -4.90
N GLN A 152 12.15 -8.66 -4.62
CA GLN A 152 11.27 -7.97 -5.57
C GLN A 152 11.33 -6.48 -5.25
N ILE A 153 12.22 -5.77 -5.93
CA ILE A 153 12.59 -4.40 -5.57
C ILE A 153 11.84 -3.39 -6.45
N MET A 154 11.19 -2.42 -5.80
CA MET A 154 10.64 -1.25 -6.47
C MET A 154 11.77 -0.27 -6.69
N LYS A 155 12.33 -0.22 -7.91
CA LYS A 155 13.43 0.67 -8.22
C LYS A 155 13.04 2.13 -8.08
N LYS A 156 11.86 2.47 -8.59
CA LYS A 156 11.36 3.84 -8.60
C LYS A 156 9.83 3.81 -8.55
N VAL A 157 9.26 4.67 -7.71
CA VAL A 157 7.80 4.84 -7.65
C VAL A 157 7.50 6.32 -7.87
N THR A 158 6.67 6.62 -8.85
CA THR A 158 6.33 8.00 -9.21
C THR A 158 4.83 8.17 -9.27
N VAL A 159 4.36 9.42 -9.20
CA VAL A 159 2.94 9.71 -9.28
C VAL A 159 2.70 10.87 -10.24
N GLU A 160 1.67 10.72 -11.09
CA GLU A 160 1.16 11.79 -11.93
C GLU A 160 -0.13 12.30 -11.31
N THR A 161 -0.16 13.56 -10.91
CA THR A 161 -1.32 14.16 -10.24
C THR A 161 -2.15 15.05 -11.16
N PHE A 162 -1.73 15.24 -12.42
CA PHE A 162 -2.46 16.01 -13.42
C PHE A 162 -2.77 17.44 -12.96
N GLY A 163 -1.84 18.03 -12.22
CA GLY A 163 -2.00 19.42 -11.75
C GLY A 163 -2.83 19.58 -10.49
N GLU A 164 -3.34 18.50 -9.92
CA GLU A 164 -4.08 18.56 -8.66
C GLU A 164 -3.13 18.57 -7.47
N ASP A 165 -3.48 19.32 -6.43
CA ASP A 165 -2.72 19.34 -5.19
C ASP A 165 -3.27 18.31 -4.22
N TYR A 166 -2.38 17.52 -3.64
CA TYR A 166 -2.72 16.55 -2.60
C TYR A 166 -1.99 16.99 -1.33
N PRO A 167 -2.72 17.45 -0.30
CA PRO A 167 -2.07 17.91 0.92
C PRO A 167 -1.40 16.78 1.68
N GLU A 168 -0.52 17.14 2.61
CA GLU A 168 0.07 16.15 3.51
C GLU A 168 -1.06 15.47 4.30
N PRO A 169 -0.90 14.19 4.64
CA PRO A 169 -1.95 13.50 5.36
C PRO A 169 -2.10 13.98 6.79
N GLU A 170 -3.30 13.83 7.33
CA GLU A 170 -3.51 13.96 8.77
C GLU A 170 -2.99 12.69 9.44
N THR A 171 -2.24 12.85 10.52
CA THR A 171 -1.58 11.74 11.19
C THR A 171 -2.09 11.55 12.61
N CYS A 172 -1.87 10.34 13.15
CA CYS A 172 -2.27 10.00 14.50
C CYS A 172 -1.12 10.27 15.45
N LEU A 173 -1.32 11.23 16.37
CA LEU A 173 -0.24 11.69 17.26
C LEU A 173 0.16 10.65 18.29
N LEU A 174 -0.75 9.82 18.73
CA LEU A 174 -0.46 8.88 19.80
C LEU A 174 0.62 7.87 19.44
N TYR A 175 0.87 7.65 18.17
CA TYR A 175 1.91 6.71 17.73
C TYR A 175 3.29 7.30 17.69
N THR A 176 3.42 8.55 18.03
CA THR A 176 4.75 9.10 18.24
C THR A 176 5.29 8.67 19.58
N SER A 177 4.42 8.25 20.49
CA SER A 177 4.81 7.75 21.79
C SER A 177 5.27 6.32 21.63
N PRO A 178 6.39 6.00 22.10
CA PRO A 178 6.80 4.60 22.06
C PRO A 178 6.09 3.83 23.15
N SER A 179 5.66 4.12 23.36
CA SER A 179 5.30 3.67 23.97
C SER A 179 5.46 3.17 24.85
N PRO A 180 5.18 3.30 25.27
CA PRO A 180 5.56 2.79 25.96
C PRO A 180 5.58 1.59 26.20
N ARG A 181 5.62 1.26 25.86
CA ARG A 181 5.65 0.38 25.75
C ARG A 181 6.42 0.19 26.05
N ASP A 182 6.47 0.97 26.01
CA ASP A 182 6.80 1.31 26.05
C ASP A 182 6.90 1.40 26.82
N ALA A 183 7.15 1.34 27.30
CA ALA A 183 7.07 1.45 27.91
C ALA A 183 6.86 1.33 28.06
#